data_b38e6327f87961e96b367e850ba223bf
#
_entry.id   b38e6327f87961e96b367e850ba223bf
#
_cell.length_a   1.000
_cell.length_b   1.000
_cell.length_c   1.000
_cell.angle_alpha   90.00
_cell.angle_beta   90.00
_cell.angle_gamma   90.00
#
_symmetry.space_group_name_H-M   'P 1'
#
loop_
_entity.id
_entity.type
_entity.pdbx_description
1 polymer ?
#
loop_
_entity_poly.entity_id
_entity_poly.type
_entity_poly.pdbx_seq_one_letter_code
_entity_poly.pdbx_strand_id
1 'polypeptide(L)'
;MVIANSTDFQQVTLLSSNSKLENYIMFNYVKLPELQAELKSETTNKGRTYVTPDGNVYPSVTTVLSPYSKDAILEWRSRVGEDEANRISRLAASRGTKLHLACEQYLLNELSPMQIQSLMPDTKDLFLKVKPHLDKEIGTIYAIERPMWSDKLRLAGKPDCIAEWNGVLSVVDFKTSTKEKQEDYILNYFMQATAYCEMFEELTGKEINQIVLVFGLVEGGSQIVIKQKHDYLKPLNEYIDYYWSGINEEVA
;
A
#
# COMPACT_ATOMS: atom_id res chain seq x y z
N MET A 1 11.02 -45.76 3.13
CA MET A 1 12.18 -44.99 2.73
C MET A 1 11.70 -43.58 2.40
N VAL A 2 11.76 -42.70 3.41
CA VAL A 2 11.24 -41.34 3.32
C VAL A 2 12.42 -40.42 3.06
N ILE A 3 12.41 -39.72 1.94
CA ILE A 3 13.43 -38.73 1.61
C ILE A 3 12.92 -37.39 2.13
N ALA A 4 13.57 -36.89 3.15
CA ALA A 4 13.36 -35.55 3.65
C ALA A 4 14.12 -34.56 2.77
N ASN A 5 13.41 -33.58 2.18
CA ASN A 5 14.02 -32.45 1.50
C ASN A 5 14.46 -31.43 2.54
N SER A 6 15.76 -31.23 2.57
CA SER A 6 16.43 -30.21 3.38
C SER A 6 16.19 -28.82 2.80
N THR A 7 15.60 -27.94 3.57
CA THR A 7 15.58 -26.49 3.33
C THR A 7 16.99 -25.93 3.60
N ASP A 8 17.66 -25.51 2.55
CA ASP A 8 18.94 -24.81 2.64
C ASP A 8 18.75 -23.41 3.27
N PHE A 9 19.11 -23.30 4.54
CA PHE A 9 19.41 -22.03 5.20
C PHE A 9 20.79 -21.57 4.73
N GLN A 10 20.86 -20.59 3.83
CA GLN A 10 22.12 -19.92 3.54
C GLN A 10 22.49 -19.01 4.72
N GLN A 11 23.54 -19.40 5.41
CA GLN A 11 24.20 -18.60 6.44
C GLN A 11 24.83 -17.35 5.83
N VAL A 12 24.48 -16.19 6.38
CA VAL A 12 25.14 -14.91 6.08
C VAL A 12 26.53 -14.93 6.67
N THR A 13 27.54 -14.87 5.81
CA THR A 13 28.96 -14.76 6.22
C THR A 13 29.25 -13.34 6.68
N LEU A 14 29.53 -13.16 7.96
CA LEU A 14 30.00 -11.91 8.54
C LEU A 14 31.45 -11.65 8.12
N LEU A 15 31.66 -10.64 7.29
CA LEU A 15 32.98 -10.04 7.09
C LEU A 15 33.19 -8.94 8.13
N SER A 16 34.09 -9.21 9.09
CA SER A 16 34.51 -8.24 10.10
C SER A 16 35.57 -7.28 9.54
N SER A 17 35.19 -5.99 9.41
CA SER A 17 36.16 -4.90 9.43
C SER A 17 35.56 -3.69 10.13
N ASN A 18 36.26 -3.14 11.09
CA ASN A 18 35.92 -2.04 11.99
C ASN A 18 35.56 -0.77 11.25
N SER A 19 34.27 -0.53 11.09
CA SER A 19 33.62 0.77 11.00
C SER A 19 32.16 0.53 11.38
N LYS A 20 31.47 1.48 12.00
CA LYS A 20 30.04 1.40 12.32
C LYS A 20 29.22 1.13 11.06
N LEU A 21 29.24 -0.10 10.57
CA LEU A 21 28.27 -0.61 9.60
C LEU A 21 26.97 -0.75 10.38
N GLU A 22 26.08 0.21 10.23
CA GLU A 22 24.67 0.03 10.56
C GLU A 22 24.26 -1.28 9.88
N ASN A 23 23.67 -2.21 10.63
CA ASN A 23 23.19 -3.49 10.11
C ASN A 23 22.23 -3.20 8.97
N TYR A 24 22.66 -3.42 7.73
CA TYR A 24 21.81 -3.30 6.55
C TYR A 24 20.92 -4.53 6.51
N ILE A 25 19.62 -4.31 6.69
CA ILE A 25 18.64 -5.39 6.64
C ILE A 25 18.38 -5.72 5.18
N MET A 26 18.43 -7.01 4.85
CA MET A 26 18.07 -7.54 3.54
C MET A 26 16.73 -8.27 3.68
N PHE A 27 15.74 -7.82 2.94
CA PHE A 27 14.41 -8.44 2.91
C PHE A 27 14.40 -9.68 2.01
N ASN A 28 13.64 -10.69 2.41
CA ASN A 28 13.45 -11.93 1.67
C ASN A 28 12.14 -11.89 0.86
N TYR A 29 12.15 -12.55 -0.31
CA TYR A 29 11.01 -12.55 -1.22
C TYR A 29 10.55 -13.96 -1.56
N VAL A 30 9.24 -14.12 -1.71
CA VAL A 30 8.61 -15.27 -2.34
C VAL A 30 8.01 -14.82 -3.67
N LYS A 31 8.42 -15.45 -4.78
CA LYS A 31 7.81 -15.20 -6.08
C LYS A 31 6.53 -16.04 -6.19
N LEU A 32 5.41 -15.36 -6.41
CA LEU A 32 4.13 -15.98 -6.72
C LEU A 32 3.87 -15.81 -8.22
N PRO A 33 3.81 -16.92 -8.99
CA PRO A 33 3.55 -16.86 -10.43
C PRO A 33 2.24 -16.13 -10.76
N GLU A 34 1.25 -16.27 -9.91
CA GLU A 34 -0.08 -15.66 -10.04
C GLU A 34 -0.06 -14.13 -10.02
N LEU A 35 0.97 -13.53 -9.42
CA LEU A 35 1.15 -12.08 -9.31
C LEU A 35 2.13 -11.51 -10.34
N GLN A 36 2.46 -12.25 -11.39
CA GLN A 36 3.41 -11.78 -12.42
C GLN A 36 2.72 -11.11 -13.62
N ALA A 37 1.40 -11.09 -13.65
CA ALA A 37 0.66 -10.44 -14.72
C ALA A 37 0.87 -8.91 -14.70
N GLU A 38 1.13 -8.35 -15.88
CA GLU A 38 1.16 -6.90 -16.07
C GLU A 38 -0.22 -6.44 -16.52
N LEU A 39 -0.76 -5.40 -15.84
CA LEU A 39 -2.03 -4.80 -16.20
C LEU A 39 -1.79 -3.46 -16.92
N LYS A 40 -2.41 -3.29 -18.07
CA LYS A 40 -2.47 -1.96 -18.69
C LYS A 40 -3.43 -1.09 -17.89
N SER A 41 -3.02 0.15 -17.59
CA SER A 41 -3.89 1.10 -16.90
C SER A 41 -4.04 2.38 -17.69
N GLU A 42 -5.23 2.96 -17.61
CA GLU A 42 -5.54 4.27 -18.17
C GLU A 42 -6.16 5.15 -17.09
N THR A 43 -5.81 6.43 -17.10
CA THR A 43 -6.40 7.42 -16.19
C THR A 43 -7.10 8.50 -17.00
N THR A 44 -8.41 8.66 -16.76
CA THR A 44 -9.26 9.66 -17.38
C THR A 44 -9.86 10.58 -16.32
N ASN A 45 -10.71 11.52 -16.72
CA ASN A 45 -11.50 12.34 -15.80
C ASN A 45 -12.50 11.52 -14.95
N LYS A 46 -12.86 10.31 -15.41
CA LYS A 46 -13.71 9.36 -14.65
C LYS A 46 -12.93 8.49 -13.66
N GLY A 47 -11.61 8.58 -13.61
CA GLY A 47 -10.73 7.83 -12.73
C GLY A 47 -9.79 6.90 -13.47
N ARG A 48 -9.12 6.03 -12.72
CA ARG A 48 -8.19 5.02 -13.27
C ARG A 48 -8.91 3.70 -13.47
N THR A 49 -8.64 3.06 -14.60
CA THR A 49 -9.07 1.69 -14.93
C THR A 49 -7.87 0.82 -15.25
N TYR A 50 -8.05 -0.49 -15.15
CA TYR A 50 -7.06 -1.51 -15.50
C TYR A 50 -7.71 -2.54 -16.44
N VAL A 51 -6.91 -3.06 -17.36
CA VAL A 51 -7.32 -4.15 -18.26
C VAL A 51 -6.65 -5.43 -17.77
N THR A 52 -7.47 -6.42 -17.42
CA THR A 52 -6.98 -7.74 -16.97
C THR A 52 -6.43 -8.56 -18.16
N PRO A 53 -5.68 -9.65 -17.92
CA PRO A 53 -5.21 -10.54 -19.00
C PRO A 53 -6.33 -11.09 -19.87
N ASP A 54 -7.52 -11.32 -19.30
CA ASP A 54 -8.72 -11.81 -20.00
C ASP A 54 -9.51 -10.72 -20.73
N GLY A 55 -9.02 -9.46 -20.67
CA GLY A 55 -9.62 -8.31 -21.34
C GLY A 55 -10.74 -7.61 -20.56
N ASN A 56 -11.01 -8.00 -19.33
CA ASN A 56 -11.97 -7.28 -18.48
C ASN A 56 -11.39 -5.91 -18.09
N VAL A 57 -12.26 -4.89 -18.01
CA VAL A 57 -11.87 -3.53 -17.62
C VAL A 57 -12.46 -3.23 -16.25
N TYR A 58 -11.60 -3.03 -15.27
CA TYR A 58 -12.01 -2.73 -13.90
C TYR A 58 -11.51 -1.37 -13.43
N PRO A 59 -12.35 -0.61 -12.69
CA PRO A 59 -11.91 0.62 -12.03
C PRO A 59 -10.88 0.31 -10.95
N SER A 60 -10.02 1.29 -10.66
CA SER A 60 -9.14 1.17 -9.49
C SER A 60 -9.94 1.25 -8.20
N VAL A 61 -9.45 0.58 -7.14
CA VAL A 61 -10.02 0.69 -5.78
C VAL A 61 -10.18 2.16 -5.37
N THR A 62 -9.15 2.97 -5.61
CA THR A 62 -9.18 4.40 -5.26
C THR A 62 -10.22 5.20 -6.07
N THR A 63 -10.53 4.78 -7.30
CA THR A 63 -11.61 5.38 -8.09
C THR A 63 -12.96 5.10 -7.46
N VAL A 64 -13.22 3.84 -7.09
CA VAL A 64 -14.48 3.43 -6.47
C VAL A 64 -14.68 4.06 -5.09
N LEU A 65 -13.62 4.20 -4.30
CA LEU A 65 -13.67 4.79 -2.96
C LEU A 65 -13.59 6.33 -2.95
N SER A 66 -13.39 6.97 -4.11
CA SER A 66 -13.24 8.43 -4.18
C SER A 66 -14.43 9.23 -3.62
N PRO A 67 -15.70 8.77 -3.71
CA PRO A 67 -16.84 9.49 -3.13
C PRO A 67 -16.78 9.60 -1.60
N TYR A 68 -16.13 8.64 -0.91
CA TYR A 68 -16.07 8.61 0.56
C TYR A 68 -15.60 9.93 1.18
N SER A 69 -14.58 10.55 0.61
CA SER A 69 -13.98 11.78 1.15
C SER A 69 -14.42 13.04 0.41
N LYS A 70 -15.28 12.94 -0.59
CA LYS A 70 -15.62 14.05 -1.48
C LYS A 70 -16.23 15.23 -0.72
N ASP A 71 -17.24 14.99 0.09
CA ASP A 71 -17.95 16.07 0.80
C ASP A 71 -17.05 16.72 1.86
N ALA A 72 -16.29 15.93 2.62
CA ALA A 72 -15.33 16.44 3.60
C ALA A 72 -14.21 17.28 2.93
N ILE A 73 -13.76 16.87 1.74
CA ILE A 73 -12.78 17.63 0.95
C ILE A 73 -13.40 18.94 0.45
N LEU A 74 -14.62 18.93 -0.05
CA LEU A 74 -15.31 20.13 -0.53
C LEU A 74 -15.54 21.13 0.61
N GLU A 75 -15.99 20.66 1.77
CA GLU A 75 -16.15 21.50 2.96
C GLU A 75 -14.81 22.10 3.43
N TRP A 76 -13.74 21.28 3.48
CA TRP A 76 -12.42 21.77 3.82
C TRP A 76 -11.92 22.81 2.83
N ARG A 77 -12.07 22.59 1.52
CA ARG A 77 -11.70 23.55 0.46
C ARG A 77 -12.45 24.88 0.59
N SER A 78 -13.75 24.82 0.85
CA SER A 78 -14.56 25.99 1.11
C SER A 78 -14.08 26.83 2.31
N ARG A 79 -13.61 26.13 3.36
CA ARG A 79 -13.10 26.78 4.59
C ARG A 79 -11.73 27.42 4.42
N VAL A 80 -10.79 26.78 3.71
CA VAL A 80 -9.40 27.26 3.59
C VAL A 80 -9.16 28.10 2.33
N GLY A 81 -10.07 28.05 1.37
CA GLY A 81 -9.95 28.70 0.06
C GLY A 81 -9.21 27.84 -0.98
N GLU A 82 -9.58 28.05 -2.26
CA GLU A 82 -9.13 27.18 -3.38
C GLU A 82 -7.60 27.17 -3.56
N ASP A 83 -6.95 28.36 -3.53
CA ASP A 83 -5.51 28.46 -3.77
C ASP A 83 -4.70 27.74 -2.70
N GLU A 84 -5.08 27.94 -1.42
CA GLU A 84 -4.40 27.31 -0.31
C GLU A 84 -4.70 25.80 -0.26
N ALA A 85 -5.93 25.37 -0.54
CA ALA A 85 -6.28 23.97 -0.67
C ALA A 85 -5.47 23.28 -1.77
N ASN A 86 -5.31 23.93 -2.93
CA ASN A 86 -4.50 23.42 -4.04
C ASN A 86 -3.01 23.33 -3.65
N ARG A 87 -2.50 24.31 -2.94
CA ARG A 87 -1.11 24.32 -2.43
C ARG A 87 -0.89 23.14 -1.47
N ILE A 88 -1.76 22.99 -0.46
CA ILE A 88 -1.67 21.91 0.54
C ILE A 88 -1.78 20.56 -0.13
N SER A 89 -2.75 20.37 -1.04
CA SER A 89 -2.97 19.10 -1.74
C SER A 89 -1.76 18.68 -2.58
N ARG A 90 -1.13 19.63 -3.31
CA ARG A 90 0.09 19.34 -4.09
C ARG A 90 1.26 18.94 -3.21
N LEU A 91 1.46 19.62 -2.07
CA LEU A 91 2.51 19.28 -1.12
C LEU A 91 2.28 17.90 -0.49
N ALA A 92 1.03 17.59 -0.12
CA ALA A 92 0.67 16.29 0.44
C ALA A 92 0.87 15.16 -0.58
N ALA A 93 0.43 15.33 -1.83
CA ALA A 93 0.62 14.36 -2.90
C ALA A 93 2.10 14.12 -3.20
N SER A 94 2.90 15.18 -3.35
CA SER A 94 4.35 15.08 -3.57
C SER A 94 5.04 14.35 -2.42
N ARG A 95 4.69 14.67 -1.18
CA ARG A 95 5.23 14.01 0.02
C ARG A 95 4.87 12.53 0.06
N GLY A 96 3.60 12.21 -0.22
CA GLY A 96 3.14 10.82 -0.30
C GLY A 96 3.94 10.03 -1.32
N THR A 97 4.00 10.49 -2.58
CA THR A 97 4.75 9.82 -3.64
C THR A 97 6.22 9.55 -3.28
N LYS A 98 6.88 10.52 -2.67
CA LYS A 98 8.29 10.38 -2.27
C LYS A 98 8.49 9.34 -1.15
N LEU A 99 7.59 9.31 -0.15
CA LEU A 99 7.67 8.32 0.92
C LEU A 99 7.41 6.91 0.38
N HIS A 100 6.37 6.73 -0.45
CA HIS A 100 6.07 5.43 -1.08
C HIS A 100 7.26 4.92 -1.88
N LEU A 101 7.86 5.76 -2.73
CA LEU A 101 9.05 5.38 -3.50
C LEU A 101 10.24 5.00 -2.62
N ALA A 102 10.47 5.73 -1.51
CA ALA A 102 11.55 5.39 -0.58
C ALA A 102 11.29 4.06 0.14
N CYS A 103 10.05 3.78 0.56
CA CYS A 103 9.66 2.49 1.14
C CYS A 103 9.79 1.36 0.12
N GLU A 104 9.28 1.54 -1.10
CA GLU A 104 9.39 0.57 -2.20
C GLU A 104 10.85 0.20 -2.47
N GLN A 105 11.72 1.19 -2.74
CA GLN A 105 13.15 0.94 -3.02
C GLN A 105 13.86 0.30 -1.83
N TYR A 106 13.50 0.67 -0.60
CA TYR A 106 14.07 0.08 0.59
C TYR A 106 13.67 -1.39 0.73
N LEU A 107 12.40 -1.68 0.60
CA LEU A 107 11.89 -3.05 0.63
C LEU A 107 12.40 -3.89 -0.55
N LEU A 108 12.67 -3.31 -1.71
CA LEU A 108 13.32 -3.98 -2.85
C LEU A 108 14.83 -4.21 -2.65
N ASN A 109 15.41 -3.82 -1.51
CA ASN A 109 16.85 -3.84 -1.25
C ASN A 109 17.67 -2.95 -2.21
N GLU A 110 17.05 -1.92 -2.75
CA GLU A 110 17.64 -0.98 -3.74
C GLU A 110 18.06 0.35 -3.11
N LEU A 111 17.72 0.60 -1.84
CA LEU A 111 18.02 1.84 -1.13
C LEU A 111 19.11 1.62 -0.08
N SER A 112 20.37 1.80 -0.46
CA SER A 112 21.53 1.67 0.43
C SER A 112 21.58 2.76 1.50
N PRO A 113 22.34 2.59 2.60
CA PRO A 113 22.53 3.61 3.64
C PRO A 113 23.01 4.96 3.08
N MET A 114 23.89 4.96 2.07
CA MET A 114 24.38 6.17 1.42
C MET A 114 23.24 6.87 0.65
N GLN A 115 22.41 6.12 -0.06
CA GLN A 115 21.26 6.68 -0.78
C GLN A 115 20.21 7.24 0.17
N ILE A 116 19.97 6.58 1.32
CA ILE A 116 19.10 7.11 2.39
C ILE A 116 19.60 8.49 2.86
N GLN A 117 20.92 8.63 3.07
CA GLN A 117 21.50 9.93 3.46
C GLN A 117 21.33 11.01 2.38
N SER A 118 21.23 10.62 1.12
CA SER A 118 21.07 11.51 -0.04
C SER A 118 19.62 11.86 -0.37
N LEU A 119 18.64 11.25 0.30
CA LEU A 119 17.23 11.62 0.14
C LEU A 119 17.00 13.10 0.46
N MET A 120 16.02 13.70 -0.21
CA MET A 120 15.58 15.07 0.13
C MET A 120 15.20 15.15 1.62
N PRO A 121 15.52 16.26 2.31
CA PRO A 121 15.38 16.34 3.77
C PRO A 121 14.00 15.97 4.31
N ASP A 122 12.93 16.41 3.63
CA ASP A 122 11.53 16.09 3.97
C ASP A 122 11.21 14.60 3.82
N THR A 123 11.67 14.00 2.74
CA THR A 123 11.51 12.57 2.47
C THR A 123 12.31 11.70 3.43
N LYS A 124 13.56 12.11 3.68
CA LYS A 124 14.46 11.43 4.60
C LYS A 124 13.90 11.43 6.03
N ASP A 125 13.40 12.58 6.49
CA ASP A 125 12.80 12.68 7.81
C ASP A 125 11.62 11.70 7.98
N LEU A 126 10.69 11.69 7.03
CA LEU A 126 9.54 10.77 7.06
C LEU A 126 9.96 9.31 6.93
N PHE A 127 10.89 9.01 6.03
CA PHE A 127 11.37 7.64 5.84
C PHE A 127 12.07 7.10 7.09
N LEU A 128 12.91 7.89 7.75
CA LEU A 128 13.59 7.49 8.98
C LEU A 128 12.64 7.26 10.17
N LYS A 129 11.43 7.83 10.13
CA LYS A 129 10.36 7.55 11.11
C LYS A 129 9.67 6.21 10.84
N VAL A 130 9.56 5.82 9.57
CA VAL A 130 8.92 4.57 9.15
C VAL A 130 9.90 3.39 9.16
N LYS A 131 11.14 3.61 8.74
CA LYS A 131 12.18 2.58 8.59
C LYS A 131 12.32 1.62 9.77
N PRO A 132 12.35 2.06 11.06
CA PRO A 132 12.49 1.15 12.19
C PRO A 132 11.39 0.10 12.30
N HIS A 133 10.17 0.44 11.85
CA HIS A 133 9.05 -0.50 11.78
C HIS A 133 9.25 -1.50 10.64
N LEU A 134 9.71 -1.05 9.48
CA LEU A 134 10.02 -1.95 8.37
C LEU A 134 11.11 -2.94 8.77
N ASP A 135 12.18 -2.45 9.40
CA ASP A 135 13.31 -3.27 9.85
C ASP A 135 12.90 -4.36 10.85
N LYS A 136 11.95 -4.04 11.73
CA LYS A 136 11.57 -4.91 12.83
C LYS A 136 10.43 -5.85 12.49
N GLU A 137 9.42 -5.35 11.76
CA GLU A 137 8.14 -6.02 11.65
C GLU A 137 7.96 -6.74 10.31
N ILE A 138 8.67 -6.31 9.23
CA ILE A 138 8.58 -6.96 7.91
C ILE A 138 9.41 -8.23 7.90
N GLY A 139 8.75 -9.35 7.62
CA GLY A 139 9.36 -10.64 7.35
C GLY A 139 9.46 -10.93 5.86
N THR A 140 8.87 -12.03 5.42
CA THR A 140 8.85 -12.45 4.01
C THR A 140 7.93 -11.54 3.20
N ILE A 141 8.42 -11.07 2.05
CA ILE A 141 7.66 -10.21 1.12
C ILE A 141 7.13 -11.06 -0.05
N TYR A 142 5.85 -10.88 -0.38
CA TYR A 142 5.14 -11.59 -1.44
C TYR A 142 4.86 -10.70 -2.65
N ALA A 143 4.62 -9.41 -2.46
CA ALA A 143 4.43 -8.44 -3.52
C ALA A 143 4.83 -7.04 -3.06
N ILE A 144 5.43 -6.26 -3.96
CA ILE A 144 5.65 -4.80 -3.82
C ILE A 144 5.17 -4.17 -5.11
N GLU A 145 4.26 -3.20 -5.02
CA GLU A 145 3.75 -2.43 -6.16
C GLU A 145 3.32 -3.35 -7.34
N ARG A 146 2.74 -4.52 -7.04
CA ARG A 146 2.25 -5.45 -8.05
C ARG A 146 0.78 -5.22 -8.36
N PRO A 147 0.41 -5.07 -9.63
CA PRO A 147 -0.99 -4.93 -10.01
C PRO A 147 -1.74 -6.24 -9.75
N MET A 148 -2.93 -6.11 -9.19
CA MET A 148 -3.85 -7.21 -8.89
C MET A 148 -5.26 -6.83 -9.27
N TRP A 149 -6.15 -7.84 -9.40
CA TRP A 149 -7.57 -7.64 -9.66
C TRP A 149 -8.41 -8.69 -8.95
N SER A 150 -9.68 -8.43 -8.85
CA SER A 150 -10.71 -9.38 -8.42
C SER A 150 -11.87 -9.34 -9.41
N ASP A 151 -12.16 -10.46 -10.04
CA ASP A 151 -13.33 -10.61 -10.90
C ASP A 151 -14.63 -10.60 -10.07
N LYS A 152 -14.56 -11.09 -8.84
CA LYS A 152 -15.63 -11.08 -7.85
C LYS A 152 -16.05 -9.66 -7.48
N LEU A 153 -15.07 -8.82 -7.11
CA LEU A 153 -15.32 -7.43 -6.73
C LEU A 153 -15.42 -6.51 -7.96
N ARG A 154 -14.97 -6.96 -9.13
CA ARG A 154 -14.85 -6.17 -10.36
C ARG A 154 -14.00 -4.91 -10.13
N LEU A 155 -12.88 -5.07 -9.44
CA LEU A 155 -11.93 -4.04 -9.08
C LEU A 155 -10.52 -4.46 -9.46
N ALA A 156 -9.66 -3.47 -9.65
CA ALA A 156 -8.23 -3.68 -9.78
C ALA A 156 -7.44 -2.62 -8.99
N GLY A 157 -6.18 -2.89 -8.75
CA GLY A 157 -5.32 -1.95 -8.06
C GLY A 157 -3.92 -2.47 -7.84
N LYS A 158 -3.15 -1.69 -7.09
CA LYS A 158 -1.76 -1.97 -6.84
C LYS A 158 -1.47 -1.64 -5.37
N PRO A 159 -1.36 -2.66 -4.48
CA PRO A 159 -0.98 -2.45 -3.09
C PRO A 159 0.48 -2.02 -3.00
N ASP A 160 0.83 -1.25 -2.00
CA ASP A 160 2.21 -0.86 -1.75
C ASP A 160 3.07 -2.08 -1.42
N CYS A 161 2.60 -2.94 -0.50
CA CYS A 161 3.32 -4.15 -0.10
C CYS A 161 2.37 -5.24 0.41
N ILE A 162 2.68 -6.49 0.09
CA ILE A 162 2.12 -7.67 0.75
C ILE A 162 3.28 -8.44 1.35
N ALA A 163 3.29 -8.54 2.68
CA ALA A 163 4.38 -9.14 3.43
C ALA A 163 3.90 -9.71 4.76
N GLU A 164 4.74 -10.51 5.39
CA GLU A 164 4.54 -10.82 6.79
C GLU A 164 4.84 -9.56 7.62
N TRP A 165 3.89 -9.18 8.47
CA TRP A 165 4.07 -8.16 9.50
C TRP A 165 3.96 -8.84 10.86
N ASN A 166 5.04 -8.85 11.63
CA ASN A 166 5.14 -9.66 12.85
C ASN A 166 4.82 -11.15 12.61
N GLY A 167 5.24 -11.71 11.49
CA GLY A 167 4.99 -13.09 11.12
C GLY A 167 3.57 -13.40 10.63
N VAL A 168 2.69 -12.39 10.48
CA VAL A 168 1.33 -12.54 9.96
C VAL A 168 1.25 -11.95 8.56
N LEU A 169 0.80 -12.73 7.58
CA LEU A 169 0.61 -12.26 6.20
C LEU A 169 -0.38 -11.10 6.16
N SER A 170 0.04 -9.97 5.60
CA SER A 170 -0.63 -8.68 5.70
C SER A 170 -0.57 -7.88 4.42
N VAL A 171 -1.61 -7.10 4.15
CA VAL A 171 -1.50 -5.94 3.27
C VAL A 171 -0.93 -4.78 4.09
N VAL A 172 0.21 -4.24 3.65
CA VAL A 172 0.89 -3.10 4.27
C VAL A 172 0.79 -1.91 3.33
N ASP A 173 0.24 -0.82 3.83
CA ASP A 173 -0.04 0.39 3.03
C ASP A 173 0.60 1.61 3.71
N PHE A 174 1.42 2.36 2.95
CA PHE A 174 2.17 3.50 3.44
C PHE A 174 1.39 4.79 3.25
N LYS A 175 1.37 5.62 4.26
CA LYS A 175 0.65 6.89 4.24
C LYS A 175 1.49 8.01 4.81
N THR A 176 1.17 9.23 4.46
CA THR A 176 1.71 10.42 5.12
C THR A 176 0.60 11.23 5.75
N SER A 177 0.88 11.81 6.91
CA SER A 177 -0.03 12.75 7.55
C SER A 177 0.74 13.86 8.24
N THR A 178 0.09 14.98 8.50
CA THR A 178 0.69 16.03 9.35
C THR A 178 0.77 15.58 10.80
N LYS A 179 -0.32 14.99 11.30
CA LYS A 179 -0.47 14.47 12.69
C LYS A 179 -1.12 13.10 12.66
N GLU A 180 -1.16 12.43 13.79
CA GLU A 180 -1.90 11.18 13.96
C GLU A 180 -3.34 11.31 13.48
N LYS A 181 -3.84 10.25 12.85
CA LYS A 181 -5.21 10.13 12.36
C LYS A 181 -6.06 9.34 13.34
N GLN A 182 -7.26 9.84 13.60
CA GLN A 182 -8.29 9.05 14.25
C GLN A 182 -8.86 8.05 13.23
N GLU A 183 -9.21 6.86 13.69
CA GLU A 183 -9.65 5.75 12.83
C GLU A 183 -10.89 6.08 11.99
N ASP A 184 -11.82 6.84 12.55
CA ASP A 184 -13.06 7.26 11.86
C ASP A 184 -12.80 8.08 10.59
N TYR A 185 -11.64 8.75 10.50
CA TYR A 185 -11.27 9.57 9.34
C TYR A 185 -10.46 8.82 8.28
N ILE A 186 -10.15 7.55 8.51
CA ILE A 186 -9.31 6.72 7.63
C ILE A 186 -9.98 5.42 7.20
N LEU A 187 -11.30 5.31 7.34
CA LEU A 187 -12.07 4.14 6.93
C LEU A 187 -11.84 3.77 5.47
N ASN A 188 -11.67 4.76 4.60
CA ASN A 188 -11.34 4.54 3.20
C ASN A 188 -10.02 3.80 2.98
N TYR A 189 -9.02 3.99 3.85
CA TYR A 189 -7.74 3.26 3.75
C TYR A 189 -7.90 1.80 4.19
N PHE A 190 -8.75 1.54 5.19
CA PHE A 190 -9.07 0.16 5.57
C PHE A 190 -9.85 -0.56 4.47
N MET A 191 -10.85 0.09 3.85
CA MET A 191 -11.57 -0.47 2.69
C MET A 191 -10.64 -0.72 1.51
N GLN A 192 -9.70 0.20 1.23
CA GLN A 192 -8.70 0.04 0.18
C GLN A 192 -7.84 -1.20 0.43
N ALA A 193 -7.28 -1.35 1.63
CA ALA A 193 -6.45 -2.48 1.97
C ALA A 193 -7.24 -3.80 2.02
N THR A 194 -8.53 -3.76 2.45
CA THR A 194 -9.44 -4.91 2.38
C THR A 194 -9.65 -5.38 0.94
N ALA A 195 -9.86 -4.47 -0.01
CA ALA A 195 -9.96 -4.83 -1.43
C ALA A 195 -8.67 -5.53 -1.93
N TYR A 196 -7.51 -5.10 -1.48
CA TYR A 196 -6.25 -5.75 -1.83
C TYR A 196 -6.09 -7.13 -1.17
N CYS A 197 -6.61 -7.32 0.03
CA CYS A 197 -6.68 -8.66 0.64
C CYS A 197 -7.52 -9.61 -0.23
N GLU A 198 -8.73 -9.19 -0.63
CA GLU A 198 -9.62 -9.99 -1.47
C GLU A 198 -9.00 -10.33 -2.85
N MET A 199 -8.34 -9.35 -3.49
CA MET A 199 -7.63 -9.57 -4.74
C MET A 199 -6.50 -10.60 -4.59
N PHE A 200 -5.71 -10.47 -3.53
CA PHE A 200 -4.61 -11.39 -3.26
C PHE A 200 -5.10 -12.81 -3.01
N GLU A 201 -6.14 -12.97 -2.21
CA GLU A 201 -6.74 -14.29 -1.95
C GLU A 201 -7.32 -14.92 -3.22
N GLU A 202 -8.04 -14.13 -4.03
CA GLU A 202 -8.65 -14.62 -5.26
C GLU A 202 -7.59 -15.10 -6.26
N LEU A 203 -6.49 -14.36 -6.40
CA LEU A 203 -5.42 -14.69 -7.34
C LEU A 203 -4.53 -15.84 -6.86
N THR A 204 -4.27 -15.94 -5.55
CA THR A 204 -3.25 -16.87 -5.03
C THR A 204 -3.81 -18.04 -4.22
N GLY A 205 -5.06 -17.98 -3.82
CA GLY A 205 -5.67 -18.94 -2.90
C GLY A 205 -5.13 -18.88 -1.46
N LYS A 206 -4.29 -17.89 -1.12
CA LYS A 206 -3.71 -17.72 0.22
C LYS A 206 -4.55 -16.74 1.02
N GLU A 207 -5.00 -17.18 2.19
CA GLU A 207 -5.76 -16.34 3.11
C GLU A 207 -4.91 -15.20 3.68
N ILE A 208 -5.46 -13.99 3.71
CA ILE A 208 -4.85 -12.78 4.25
C ILE A 208 -5.89 -11.92 4.95
N ASN A 209 -5.79 -11.81 6.27
CA ASN A 209 -6.80 -11.15 7.09
C ASN A 209 -6.30 -9.83 7.71
N GLN A 210 -4.99 -9.64 7.84
CA GLN A 210 -4.41 -8.49 8.51
C GLN A 210 -4.15 -7.33 7.55
N ILE A 211 -4.57 -6.15 7.97
CA ILE A 211 -4.32 -4.86 7.33
C ILE A 211 -3.40 -4.05 8.23
N VAL A 212 -2.35 -3.47 7.66
CA VAL A 212 -1.40 -2.60 8.37
C VAL A 212 -1.28 -1.28 7.64
N LEU A 213 -1.65 -0.18 8.29
CA LEU A 213 -1.41 1.16 7.80
C LEU A 213 -0.19 1.75 8.53
N VAL A 214 0.79 2.19 7.77
CA VAL A 214 2.05 2.75 8.28
C VAL A 214 2.13 4.23 7.90
N PHE A 215 1.96 5.11 8.89
CA PHE A 215 2.01 6.55 8.65
C PHE A 215 3.36 7.14 9.02
N GLY A 216 3.98 7.86 8.08
CA GLY A 216 5.02 8.83 8.39
C GLY A 216 4.39 10.18 8.73
N LEU A 217 4.65 10.71 9.92
CA LEU A 217 4.04 11.94 10.40
C LEU A 217 5.00 13.12 10.22
N VAL A 218 4.52 14.22 9.67
CA VAL A 218 5.31 15.47 9.55
C VAL A 218 5.61 16.02 10.94
N GLU A 219 4.58 16.07 11.78
CA GLU A 219 4.70 16.48 13.19
C GLU A 219 4.63 15.22 14.06
N GLY A 220 5.73 14.87 14.69
CA GLY A 220 5.84 13.65 15.50
C GLY A 220 6.68 12.56 14.85
N GLY A 221 6.38 11.29 15.15
CA GLY A 221 7.11 10.09 14.69
C GLY A 221 6.39 9.37 13.56
N SER A 222 5.85 8.22 13.90
CA SER A 222 5.04 7.36 13.01
C SER A 222 3.81 6.88 13.76
N GLN A 223 2.79 6.48 13.01
CA GLN A 223 1.59 5.83 13.55
C GLN A 223 1.39 4.51 12.81
N ILE A 224 1.20 3.42 13.55
CA ILE A 224 0.91 2.09 13.01
C ILE A 224 -0.51 1.72 13.45
N VAL A 225 -1.34 1.36 12.47
CA VAL A 225 -2.70 0.89 12.73
C VAL A 225 -2.87 -0.49 12.12
N ILE A 226 -3.22 -1.48 12.95
CA ILE A 226 -3.42 -2.86 12.54
C ILE A 226 -4.90 -3.22 12.71
N LYS A 227 -5.51 -3.77 11.66
CA LYS A 227 -6.93 -4.14 11.61
C LYS A 227 -7.13 -5.49 10.92
N GLN A 228 -8.36 -6.00 11.03
CA GLN A 228 -8.78 -7.22 10.34
C GLN A 228 -9.71 -6.85 9.17
N LYS A 229 -9.49 -7.45 8.00
CA LYS A 229 -10.25 -7.12 6.77
C LYS A 229 -11.76 -7.32 6.92
N HIS A 230 -12.19 -8.33 7.72
CA HIS A 230 -13.60 -8.67 7.85
C HIS A 230 -14.44 -7.52 8.40
N ASP A 231 -13.86 -6.63 9.19
CA ASP A 231 -14.55 -5.45 9.74
C ASP A 231 -14.94 -4.45 8.65
N TYR A 232 -14.28 -4.51 7.47
CA TYR A 232 -14.42 -3.53 6.40
C TYR A 232 -15.00 -4.09 5.09
N LEU A 233 -15.32 -5.39 5.02
CA LEU A 233 -15.93 -6.01 3.85
C LEU A 233 -17.31 -5.41 3.54
N LYS A 234 -18.14 -5.21 4.57
CA LYS A 234 -19.47 -4.65 4.37
C LYS A 234 -19.42 -3.23 3.81
N PRO A 235 -18.74 -2.24 4.42
CA PRO A 235 -18.66 -0.90 3.87
C PRO A 235 -17.95 -0.87 2.50
N LEU A 236 -16.97 -1.72 2.24
CA LEU A 236 -16.36 -1.84 0.91
C LEU A 236 -17.38 -2.23 -0.15
N ASN A 237 -18.18 -3.27 0.11
CA ASN A 237 -19.20 -3.74 -0.84
C ASN A 237 -20.27 -2.67 -1.09
N GLU A 238 -20.69 -1.93 -0.07
CA GLU A 238 -21.65 -0.81 -0.23
C GLU A 238 -21.12 0.26 -1.20
N TYR A 239 -19.81 0.59 -1.18
CA TYR A 239 -19.20 1.52 -2.14
C TYR A 239 -19.05 0.93 -3.53
N ILE A 240 -18.78 -0.37 -3.64
CA ILE A 240 -18.73 -1.08 -4.92
C ILE A 240 -20.12 -1.08 -5.57
N ASP A 241 -21.16 -1.42 -4.82
CA ASP A 241 -22.54 -1.44 -5.31
C ASP A 241 -22.99 -0.04 -5.73
N TYR A 242 -22.68 0.98 -4.94
CA TYR A 242 -22.96 2.38 -5.27
C TYR A 242 -22.27 2.80 -6.59
N TYR A 243 -21.02 2.46 -6.77
CA TYR A 243 -20.28 2.79 -7.99
C TYR A 243 -20.92 2.14 -9.22
N TRP A 244 -21.24 0.85 -9.14
CA TRP A 244 -21.80 0.14 -10.28
C TRP A 244 -23.27 0.50 -10.57
N SER A 245 -24.06 0.87 -9.58
CA SER A 245 -25.42 1.40 -9.79
C SER A 245 -25.41 2.73 -10.53
N GLY A 246 -24.51 3.66 -10.14
CA GLY A 246 -24.35 4.94 -10.82
C GLY A 246 -23.96 4.82 -12.30
N ILE A 247 -23.10 3.85 -12.66
CA ILE A 247 -22.75 3.60 -14.06
C ILE A 247 -23.94 3.07 -14.86
N ASN A 248 -24.77 2.20 -14.27
CA ASN A 248 -25.94 1.66 -14.95
C ASN A 248 -27.01 2.74 -15.24
N GLU A 249 -27.11 3.77 -14.39
CA GLU A 249 -28.01 4.91 -14.62
C GLU A 249 -27.51 5.86 -15.72
N GLU A 250 -26.20 5.99 -15.95
CA GLU A 250 -25.66 6.81 -17.05
C GLU A 250 -25.81 6.14 -18.44
N VAL A 251 -26.05 4.84 -18.50
CA VAL A 251 -26.16 4.04 -19.75
C VAL A 251 -27.62 3.77 -20.12
N ALA A 252 -28.57 4.02 -19.23
CA ALA A 252 -30.02 3.85 -19.45
C ALA A 252 -30.67 5.16 -19.90
#